data_90daa2ba3a3ae18a8855fdcf78a3c239
#
_entry.id   90daa2ba3a3ae18a8855fdcf78a3c239
#
_cell.length_a   1.000
_cell.length_b   1.000
_cell.length_c   1.000
_cell.angle_alpha   90.00
_cell.angle_beta   90.00
_cell.angle_gamma   90.00
#
_symmetry.space_group_name_H-M   'P 1'
#
loop_
_entity.id
_entity.type
_entity.pdbx_description
1 polymer ?
#
loop_
_entity_poly.entity_id
_entity_poly.type
_entity_poly.pdbx_seq_one_letter_code
_entity_poly.pdbx_strand_id
1 'polypeptide(L)'
;MSTPLSRRDLLTKAAASAAALLLPAPLATVRPGRLTDPDHHRLAAWTAALRAEGLCRREAPLGPTAVRVGELAAGTPYEPSTLEAYLHAGGSPSRTEPLTLSLTRFDCVTLVESCLAVALIAGEEGAPTWERFGREVERMRYRGGKRRGYASRLHYFSEWITDGEQRGLLSDRGAELGGAEDARPLRFMTEHRGSYPALADDGVFREIGAIERRLDGHARRVIPTKRIPEVVDRVETGDVLAFATEIPGLDVTHAAFAYRDADGVRRVLHAPLSGGVVEITRATLPEYVAAIRRATGILVARPLRR
;
A
#
# COMPACT_ATOMS: atom_id res chain seq x y z
N MET A 1 -14.79 19.48 25.36
CA MET A 1 -14.48 18.04 25.22
C MET A 1 -14.37 17.77 23.72
N SER A 2 -13.15 17.68 23.20
CA SER A 2 -12.90 17.50 21.75
C SER A 2 -12.97 16.01 21.42
N THR A 3 -13.90 15.66 20.54
CA THR A 3 -14.06 14.29 20.02
C THR A 3 -12.76 13.83 19.34
N PRO A 4 -12.25 12.63 19.61
CA PRO A 4 -11.05 12.13 18.92
C PRO A 4 -11.35 11.89 17.45
N LEU A 5 -10.50 12.40 16.58
CA LEU A 5 -10.59 12.24 15.13
C LEU A 5 -10.28 10.79 14.72
N SER A 6 -11.17 10.17 13.96
CA SER A 6 -10.94 8.83 13.38
C SER A 6 -9.90 8.88 12.24
N ARG A 7 -9.36 7.71 11.83
CA ARG A 7 -8.49 7.60 10.64
C ARG A 7 -9.16 8.22 9.41
N ARG A 8 -10.48 8.11 9.31
CA ARG A 8 -11.31 8.69 8.25
C ARG A 8 -11.37 10.21 8.35
N ASP A 9 -11.46 10.78 9.57
CA ASP A 9 -11.50 12.23 9.77
C ASP A 9 -10.15 12.89 9.50
N LEU A 10 -9.05 12.18 9.74
CA LEU A 10 -7.70 12.60 9.34
C LEU A 10 -7.52 12.57 7.82
N LEU A 11 -8.20 11.65 7.12
CA LEU A 11 -8.16 11.51 5.67
C LEU A 11 -9.15 12.45 4.95
N THR A 12 -10.32 12.76 5.55
CA THR A 12 -11.36 13.56 4.91
C THR A 12 -11.23 15.08 5.14
N LYS A 13 -10.56 15.54 6.20
CA LYS A 13 -10.33 16.99 6.41
C LYS A 13 -9.35 17.62 5.40
N ALA A 14 -8.69 16.81 4.57
CA ALA A 14 -7.87 17.30 3.45
C ALA A 14 -8.65 17.44 2.12
N ALA A 15 -9.92 17.00 2.05
CA ALA A 15 -10.68 16.88 0.80
C ALA A 15 -11.91 17.79 0.69
N ALA A 16 -12.05 18.82 1.54
CA ALA A 16 -13.18 19.74 1.47
C ALA A 16 -12.81 21.06 0.78
N SER A 17 -12.79 21.08 -0.54
CA SER A 17 -13.07 22.29 -1.37
C SER A 17 -13.04 21.91 -2.85
N ALA A 18 -14.19 21.68 -3.45
CA ALA A 18 -14.63 22.09 -4.79
C ALA A 18 -15.84 21.23 -5.25
N ALA A 19 -17.05 21.69 -4.92
CA ALA A 19 -18.26 21.25 -5.62
C ALA A 19 -18.47 22.16 -6.85
N ALA A 20 -18.23 21.63 -8.04
CA ALA A 20 -18.65 22.26 -9.30
C ALA A 20 -19.81 21.47 -9.90
N LEU A 21 -20.94 22.14 -10.09
CA LEU A 21 -22.12 21.66 -10.78
C LEU A 21 -21.82 21.41 -12.25
N LEU A 22 -21.99 20.19 -12.74
CA LEU A 22 -21.96 19.85 -14.16
C LEU A 22 -23.33 19.35 -14.60
N LEU A 23 -23.92 20.05 -15.58
CA LEU A 23 -25.12 19.68 -16.30
C LEU A 23 -24.85 18.47 -17.22
N PRO A 24 -25.84 17.60 -17.48
CA PRO A 24 -25.62 16.41 -18.33
C PRO A 24 -25.58 16.78 -19.82
N ALA A 25 -24.54 16.33 -20.49
CA ALA A 25 -24.43 16.35 -21.94
C ALA A 25 -25.15 15.16 -22.58
N PRO A 26 -25.67 15.26 -23.84
CA PRO A 26 -26.45 14.20 -24.47
C PRO A 26 -25.59 12.99 -24.84
N LEU A 27 -26.15 11.80 -24.59
CA LEU A 27 -25.58 10.50 -24.94
C LEU A 27 -25.40 10.31 -26.43
N ALA A 28 -24.17 10.37 -26.89
CA ALA A 28 -23.81 9.87 -28.22
C ALA A 28 -23.70 8.34 -28.15
N THR A 29 -24.50 7.64 -28.94
CA THR A 29 -24.42 6.18 -29.09
C THR A 29 -23.14 5.79 -29.83
N VAL A 30 -22.13 5.38 -29.05
CA VAL A 30 -20.90 4.78 -29.60
C VAL A 30 -21.11 3.28 -29.73
N ARG A 31 -20.93 2.75 -30.96
CA ARG A 31 -20.87 1.32 -31.24
C ARG A 31 -19.78 0.67 -30.38
N PRO A 32 -20.01 -0.51 -29.75
CA PRO A 32 -19.00 -1.18 -28.95
C PRO A 32 -17.95 -1.84 -29.85
N GLY A 33 -16.94 -1.08 -30.26
CA GLY A 33 -15.63 -1.68 -30.48
C GLY A 33 -15.13 -2.18 -29.10
N ARG A 34 -14.52 -3.37 -29.03
CA ARG A 34 -13.88 -3.89 -27.81
C ARG A 34 -12.95 -2.82 -27.26
N LEU A 35 -13.45 -1.99 -26.34
CA LEU A 35 -12.62 -1.17 -25.47
C LEU A 35 -11.91 -2.19 -24.57
N THR A 36 -10.63 -2.43 -24.82
CA THR A 36 -9.79 -3.17 -23.89
C THR A 36 -9.87 -2.42 -22.57
N ASP A 37 -10.25 -3.14 -21.49
CA ASP A 37 -10.30 -2.59 -20.15
C ASP A 37 -8.98 -1.85 -19.84
N PRO A 38 -9.02 -0.56 -19.45
CA PRO A 38 -7.81 0.24 -19.20
C PRO A 38 -6.83 -0.43 -18.23
N ASP A 39 -7.32 -1.17 -17.25
CA ASP A 39 -6.49 -1.92 -16.30
C ASP A 39 -5.73 -3.05 -17.00
N HIS A 40 -6.39 -3.83 -17.87
CA HIS A 40 -5.75 -4.88 -18.66
C HIS A 40 -4.73 -4.32 -19.65
N HIS A 41 -5.04 -3.17 -20.26
CA HIS A 41 -4.11 -2.50 -21.17
C HIS A 41 -2.84 -2.05 -20.44
N ARG A 42 -2.99 -1.44 -19.24
CA ARG A 42 -1.83 -1.05 -18.41
C ARG A 42 -1.00 -2.24 -18.00
N LEU A 43 -1.62 -3.35 -17.58
CA LEU A 43 -0.92 -4.57 -17.22
C LEU A 43 -0.02 -5.07 -18.36
N ALA A 44 -0.58 -5.16 -19.57
CA ALA A 44 0.15 -5.60 -20.75
C ALA A 44 1.28 -4.61 -21.13
N ALA A 45 0.99 -3.31 -21.14
CA ALA A 45 1.95 -2.27 -21.51
C ALA A 45 3.12 -2.18 -20.50
N TRP A 46 2.82 -2.20 -19.21
CA TRP A 46 3.86 -2.09 -18.17
C TRP A 46 4.75 -3.32 -18.12
N THR A 47 4.18 -4.53 -18.22
CA THR A 47 4.99 -5.75 -18.28
C THR A 47 5.84 -5.81 -19.54
N ALA A 48 5.34 -5.35 -20.69
CA ALA A 48 6.11 -5.25 -21.92
C ALA A 48 7.30 -4.27 -21.78
N ALA A 49 7.08 -3.10 -21.17
CA ALA A 49 8.13 -2.11 -20.92
C ALA A 49 9.24 -2.69 -20.02
N LEU A 50 8.87 -3.32 -18.90
CA LEU A 50 9.85 -3.95 -17.99
C LEU A 50 10.70 -5.03 -18.68
N ARG A 51 10.08 -5.83 -19.56
CA ARG A 51 10.78 -6.86 -20.34
C ARG A 51 11.73 -6.25 -21.36
N ALA A 52 11.29 -5.22 -22.08
CA ALA A 52 12.09 -4.51 -23.07
C ALA A 52 13.31 -3.82 -22.43
N GLU A 53 13.16 -3.29 -21.21
CA GLU A 53 14.22 -2.66 -20.42
C GLU A 53 15.16 -3.67 -19.73
N GLY A 54 14.90 -4.98 -19.85
CA GLY A 54 15.73 -6.04 -19.26
C GLY A 54 15.66 -6.14 -17.73
N LEU A 55 14.63 -5.55 -17.10
CA LEU A 55 14.45 -5.49 -15.64
C LEU A 55 13.88 -6.80 -15.04
N CYS A 56 13.55 -7.77 -15.89
CA CYS A 56 12.86 -8.99 -15.48
C CYS A 56 13.80 -10.19 -15.26
N ARG A 57 15.10 -9.97 -15.22
CA ARG A 57 16.07 -11.06 -15.02
C ARG A 57 15.85 -11.69 -13.63
N ARG A 58 15.99 -13.03 -13.56
CA ARG A 58 15.75 -13.79 -12.33
C ARG A 58 16.64 -13.32 -11.16
N GLU A 59 17.86 -12.93 -11.45
CA GLU A 59 18.84 -12.46 -10.46
C GLU A 59 18.69 -10.97 -10.13
N ALA A 60 17.88 -10.22 -10.89
CA ALA A 60 17.68 -8.80 -10.64
C ALA A 60 16.83 -8.57 -9.37
N PRO A 61 17.20 -7.62 -8.51
CA PRO A 61 16.39 -7.28 -7.35
C PRO A 61 14.96 -6.88 -7.76
N LEU A 62 13.96 -7.32 -6.97
CA LEU A 62 12.56 -7.01 -7.27
C LEU A 62 12.22 -5.52 -7.08
N GLY A 63 12.83 -4.89 -6.07
CA GLY A 63 12.55 -3.50 -5.70
C GLY A 63 12.69 -2.50 -6.84
N PRO A 64 13.83 -2.43 -7.54
CA PRO A 64 13.99 -1.52 -8.69
C PRO A 64 12.98 -1.78 -9.81
N THR A 65 12.61 -3.05 -10.05
CA THR A 65 11.57 -3.38 -11.04
C THR A 65 10.20 -2.85 -10.60
N ALA A 66 9.86 -2.99 -9.31
CA ALA A 66 8.60 -2.45 -8.77
C ALA A 66 8.56 -0.91 -8.79
N VAL A 67 9.68 -0.25 -8.51
CA VAL A 67 9.79 1.20 -8.63
C VAL A 67 9.57 1.65 -10.07
N ARG A 68 10.10 0.93 -11.05
CA ARG A 68 9.86 1.24 -12.46
C ARG A 68 8.38 1.15 -12.83
N VAL A 69 7.64 0.20 -12.25
CA VAL A 69 6.15 0.17 -12.38
C VAL A 69 5.53 1.43 -11.76
N GLY A 70 6.01 1.85 -10.60
CA GLY A 70 5.56 3.09 -9.96
C GLY A 70 5.80 4.34 -10.80
N GLU A 71 6.94 4.42 -11.51
CA GLU A 71 7.22 5.49 -12.48
C GLU A 71 6.22 5.47 -13.65
N LEU A 72 5.92 4.27 -14.18
CA LEU A 72 4.90 4.10 -15.22
C LEU A 72 3.49 4.43 -14.72
N ALA A 73 3.26 4.31 -13.42
CA ALA A 73 2.00 4.67 -12.75
C ALA A 73 1.92 6.18 -12.40
N ALA A 74 3.00 6.95 -12.57
CA ALA A 74 2.99 8.38 -12.24
C ALA A 74 1.84 9.11 -12.93
N GLY A 75 1.18 10.02 -12.20
CA GLY A 75 -0.03 10.71 -12.66
C GLY A 75 -1.33 9.90 -12.50
N THR A 76 -1.28 8.64 -12.03
CA THR A 76 -2.50 7.87 -11.74
C THR A 76 -3.19 8.42 -10.48
N PRO A 77 -4.54 8.63 -10.52
CA PRO A 77 -5.28 9.22 -9.39
C PRO A 77 -5.17 8.41 -8.10
N TYR A 78 -5.09 9.13 -6.96
CA TYR A 78 -5.32 8.57 -5.64
C TYR A 78 -6.84 8.40 -5.40
N GLU A 79 -7.24 7.22 -4.94
CA GLU A 79 -8.63 6.94 -4.55
C GLU A 79 -8.65 6.17 -3.21
N PRO A 80 -9.20 6.78 -2.14
CA PRO A 80 -9.25 6.14 -0.83
C PRO A 80 -10.34 5.07 -0.76
N SER A 81 -10.15 4.10 0.13
CA SER A 81 -11.18 3.13 0.53
C SER A 81 -11.73 2.25 -0.60
N THR A 82 -10.97 2.04 -1.68
CA THR A 82 -11.39 1.20 -2.80
C THR A 82 -11.68 -0.23 -2.38
N LEU A 83 -10.97 -0.73 -1.36
CA LEU A 83 -11.12 -2.08 -0.83
C LEU A 83 -12.41 -2.26 0.00
N GLU A 84 -13.02 -1.19 0.49
CA GLU A 84 -14.28 -1.18 1.23
C GLU A 84 -15.51 -0.92 0.36
N ALA A 85 -15.35 -0.63 -0.93
CA ALA A 85 -16.45 -0.30 -1.84
C ALA A 85 -17.55 -1.38 -1.86
N TYR A 86 -17.17 -2.65 -1.75
CA TYR A 86 -18.13 -3.76 -1.72
C TYR A 86 -19.05 -3.72 -0.49
N LEU A 87 -18.57 -3.24 0.66
CA LEU A 87 -19.39 -3.09 1.88
C LEU A 87 -20.45 -2.02 1.70
N HIS A 88 -20.08 -0.89 1.04
CA HIS A 88 -21.03 0.17 0.73
C HIS A 88 -22.08 -0.27 -0.30
N ALA A 89 -21.76 -1.27 -1.12
CA ALA A 89 -22.69 -1.91 -2.04
C ALA A 89 -23.54 -3.03 -1.41
N GLY A 90 -23.51 -3.19 -0.08
CA GLY A 90 -24.29 -4.21 0.64
C GLY A 90 -23.62 -5.58 0.73
N GLY A 91 -22.32 -5.67 0.44
CA GLY A 91 -21.56 -6.91 0.62
C GLY A 91 -21.36 -7.28 2.10
N SER A 92 -21.21 -8.57 2.37
CA SER A 92 -21.00 -9.08 3.73
C SER A 92 -19.50 -9.16 4.09
N PRO A 93 -19.08 -8.62 5.24
CA PRO A 93 -17.68 -8.69 5.68
C PRO A 93 -17.27 -10.09 6.18
N SER A 94 -18.23 -10.95 6.53
CA SER A 94 -17.99 -12.33 7.00
C SER A 94 -17.85 -13.34 5.86
N ARG A 95 -18.28 -13.00 4.65
CA ARG A 95 -18.07 -13.82 3.44
C ARG A 95 -16.71 -13.57 2.85
N THR A 96 -16.30 -14.41 1.88
CA THR A 96 -15.07 -14.19 1.13
C THR A 96 -15.07 -12.79 0.53
N GLU A 97 -14.09 -11.98 0.91
CA GLU A 97 -13.92 -10.61 0.43
C GLU A 97 -13.66 -10.62 -1.09
N PRO A 98 -14.32 -9.75 -1.88
CA PRO A 98 -13.98 -9.59 -3.29
C PRO A 98 -12.53 -9.16 -3.45
N LEU A 99 -11.83 -9.75 -4.43
CA LEU A 99 -10.49 -9.30 -4.77
C LEU A 99 -10.57 -8.05 -5.64
N THR A 100 -10.50 -6.89 -4.99
CA THR A 100 -10.48 -5.60 -5.69
C THR A 100 -9.08 -5.33 -6.25
N LEU A 101 -9.00 -5.12 -7.56
CA LEU A 101 -7.78 -4.85 -8.31
C LEU A 101 -7.96 -3.61 -9.18
N SER A 102 -6.94 -2.78 -9.28
CA SER A 102 -6.87 -1.69 -10.26
C SER A 102 -5.41 -1.34 -10.57
N LEU A 103 -5.19 -0.86 -11.79
CA LEU A 103 -3.95 -0.20 -12.21
C LEU A 103 -4.22 1.24 -12.68
N THR A 104 -5.48 1.71 -12.55
CA THR A 104 -5.92 3.04 -12.97
C THR A 104 -6.24 3.98 -11.81
N ARG A 105 -6.19 3.48 -10.58
CA ARG A 105 -6.36 4.24 -9.33
C ARG A 105 -5.72 3.49 -8.16
N PHE A 106 -5.19 4.22 -7.20
CA PHE A 106 -4.48 3.64 -6.06
C PHE A 106 -4.74 4.40 -4.77
N ASP A 107 -4.73 3.70 -3.65
CA ASP A 107 -4.27 4.23 -2.38
C ASP A 107 -2.79 3.86 -2.16
N CYS A 108 -2.22 4.24 -1.02
CA CYS A 108 -0.80 4.00 -0.76
C CYS A 108 -0.43 2.50 -0.71
N VAL A 109 -1.31 1.67 -0.15
CA VAL A 109 -1.05 0.22 0.00
C VAL A 109 -1.26 -0.50 -1.33
N THR A 110 -2.37 -0.20 -2.01
CA THR A 110 -2.69 -0.82 -3.30
C THR A 110 -1.67 -0.46 -4.38
N LEU A 111 -1.03 0.73 -4.31
CA LEU A 111 0.10 1.07 -5.17
C LEU A 111 1.27 0.12 -4.92
N VAL A 112 1.69 -0.06 -3.66
CA VAL A 112 2.81 -0.93 -3.30
C VAL A 112 2.55 -2.36 -3.77
N GLU A 113 1.39 -2.92 -3.42
CA GLU A 113 1.01 -4.29 -3.80
C GLU A 113 0.96 -4.48 -5.32
N SER A 114 0.38 -3.52 -6.04
CA SER A 114 0.25 -3.60 -7.51
C SER A 114 1.59 -3.49 -8.21
N CYS A 115 2.47 -2.59 -7.78
CA CYS A 115 3.81 -2.46 -8.35
C CYS A 115 4.63 -3.74 -8.16
N LEU A 116 4.59 -4.34 -6.97
CA LEU A 116 5.26 -5.61 -6.69
C LEU A 116 4.68 -6.75 -7.52
N ALA A 117 3.35 -6.85 -7.62
CA ALA A 117 2.68 -7.90 -8.39
C ALA A 117 3.01 -7.82 -9.89
N VAL A 118 2.95 -6.61 -10.48
CA VAL A 118 3.35 -6.41 -11.90
C VAL A 118 4.81 -6.77 -12.12
N ALA A 119 5.71 -6.36 -11.21
CA ALA A 119 7.14 -6.66 -11.31
C ALA A 119 7.43 -8.17 -11.20
N LEU A 120 6.68 -8.91 -10.38
CA LEU A 120 6.78 -10.37 -10.27
C LEU A 120 6.35 -11.06 -11.56
N ILE A 121 5.13 -10.79 -12.05
CA ILE A 121 4.60 -11.45 -13.24
C ILE A 121 5.34 -11.06 -14.53
N ALA A 122 5.95 -9.88 -14.58
CA ALA A 122 6.80 -9.48 -15.70
C ALA A 122 8.04 -10.37 -15.83
N GLY A 123 8.57 -10.87 -14.70
CA GLY A 123 9.70 -11.83 -14.67
C GLY A 123 9.32 -13.29 -14.94
N GLU A 124 8.03 -13.61 -14.99
CA GLU A 124 7.56 -14.95 -15.29
C GLU A 124 7.40 -15.18 -16.80
N GLU A 125 7.52 -16.42 -17.25
CA GLU A 125 7.24 -16.80 -18.63
C GLU A 125 5.74 -16.68 -18.97
N GLY A 126 5.44 -16.43 -20.24
CA GLY A 126 4.09 -16.35 -20.76
C GLY A 126 3.43 -14.98 -20.68
N ALA A 127 2.13 -14.96 -20.98
CA ALA A 127 1.34 -13.73 -21.03
C ALA A 127 1.03 -13.20 -19.61
N PRO A 128 1.08 -11.88 -19.39
CA PRO A 128 0.66 -11.27 -18.13
C PRO A 128 -0.87 -11.22 -18.08
N THR A 129 -1.49 -12.21 -17.44
CA THR A 129 -2.96 -12.23 -17.34
C THR A 129 -3.43 -11.56 -16.05
N TRP A 130 -4.69 -11.10 -16.06
CA TRP A 130 -5.31 -10.45 -14.90
C TRP A 130 -5.41 -11.40 -13.70
N GLU A 131 -5.62 -12.69 -13.97
CA GLU A 131 -5.65 -13.73 -12.93
C GLU A 131 -4.28 -13.93 -12.28
N ARG A 132 -3.19 -13.85 -13.06
CA ARG A 132 -1.83 -13.94 -12.51
C ARG A 132 -1.54 -12.73 -11.63
N PHE A 133 -1.87 -11.54 -12.11
CA PHE A 133 -1.77 -10.30 -11.32
C PHE A 133 -2.58 -10.40 -10.02
N GLY A 134 -3.83 -10.84 -10.11
CA GLY A 134 -4.70 -11.02 -8.96
C GLY A 134 -4.14 -12.02 -7.94
N ARG A 135 -3.55 -13.15 -8.39
CA ARG A 135 -2.93 -14.11 -7.48
C ARG A 135 -1.75 -13.52 -6.70
N GLU A 136 -0.91 -12.71 -7.33
CA GLU A 136 0.22 -12.09 -6.62
C GLU A 136 -0.26 -11.01 -5.63
N VAL A 137 -1.28 -10.20 -5.99
CA VAL A 137 -1.89 -9.26 -5.05
C VAL A 137 -2.56 -9.99 -3.88
N GLU A 138 -3.37 -11.03 -4.15
CA GLU A 138 -4.03 -11.84 -3.10
C GLU A 138 -3.02 -12.41 -2.12
N ARG A 139 -1.91 -12.90 -2.64
CA ARG A 139 -0.83 -13.47 -1.87
C ARG A 139 -0.18 -12.48 -0.91
N MET A 140 -0.07 -11.20 -1.25
CA MET A 140 0.54 -10.17 -0.40
C MET A 140 -0.48 -9.54 0.55
N ARG A 141 -1.73 -9.37 0.11
CA ARG A 141 -2.77 -8.62 0.83
C ARG A 141 -3.40 -9.39 1.98
N TYR A 142 -3.42 -10.71 1.89
CA TYR A 142 -4.15 -11.53 2.85
C TYR A 142 -3.22 -12.39 3.69
N ARG A 143 -3.54 -12.53 4.97
CA ARG A 143 -2.76 -13.28 5.97
C ARG A 143 -2.55 -14.72 5.52
N GLY A 144 -1.28 -15.15 5.51
CA GLY A 144 -0.87 -16.43 4.97
C GLY A 144 -1.18 -16.61 3.48
N GLY A 145 -1.45 -15.52 2.74
CA GLY A 145 -1.80 -15.55 1.32
C GLY A 145 -3.18 -16.14 1.01
N LYS A 146 -4.09 -16.16 1.97
CA LYS A 146 -5.40 -16.82 1.84
C LYS A 146 -6.54 -15.83 2.08
N ARG A 147 -7.24 -15.47 1.00
CA ARG A 147 -8.39 -14.61 1.04
C ARG A 147 -9.63 -15.34 1.56
N ARG A 148 -10.24 -14.76 2.60
CA ARG A 148 -11.49 -15.21 3.23
C ARG A 148 -12.39 -13.98 3.47
N GLY A 149 -12.98 -13.82 4.65
CA GLY A 149 -13.68 -12.61 5.04
C GLY A 149 -12.73 -11.41 5.30
N TYR A 150 -13.32 -10.29 5.60
CA TYR A 150 -12.65 -9.01 5.88
C TYR A 150 -11.44 -9.13 6.82
N ALA A 151 -11.57 -9.88 7.91
CA ALA A 151 -10.52 -10.06 8.91
C ALA A 151 -9.28 -10.81 8.37
N SER A 152 -9.37 -11.48 7.22
CA SER A 152 -8.21 -12.15 6.61
C SER A 152 -7.23 -11.19 5.94
N ARG A 153 -7.67 -9.96 5.61
CA ARG A 153 -6.81 -8.92 5.06
C ARG A 153 -5.81 -8.44 6.12
N LEU A 154 -4.60 -8.10 5.70
CA LEU A 154 -3.56 -7.56 6.57
C LEU A 154 -3.83 -6.06 6.76
N HIS A 155 -4.51 -5.70 7.86
CA HIS A 155 -4.98 -4.34 8.12
C HIS A 155 -3.91 -3.44 8.75
N TYR A 156 -2.94 -4.03 9.44
CA TYR A 156 -1.78 -3.35 10.00
C TYR A 156 -0.57 -3.59 9.10
N PHE A 157 0.10 -2.53 8.68
CA PHE A 157 1.17 -2.66 7.71
C PHE A 157 2.41 -3.33 8.30
N SER A 158 2.63 -3.18 9.60
CA SER A 158 3.66 -3.95 10.29
C SER A 158 3.38 -5.46 10.27
N GLU A 159 2.11 -5.88 10.34
CA GLU A 159 1.72 -7.29 10.14
C GLU A 159 1.96 -7.72 8.70
N TRP A 160 1.68 -6.84 7.71
CA TRP A 160 1.97 -7.10 6.30
C TRP A 160 3.46 -7.38 6.07
N ILE A 161 4.36 -6.61 6.74
CA ILE A 161 5.80 -6.86 6.69
C ILE A 161 6.14 -8.20 7.34
N THR A 162 5.65 -8.47 8.55
CA THR A 162 5.96 -9.71 9.28
C THR A 162 5.44 -10.96 8.55
N ASP A 163 4.20 -10.94 8.05
CA ASP A 163 3.61 -12.04 7.28
C ASP A 163 4.37 -12.26 5.96
N GLY A 164 4.75 -11.17 5.30
CA GLY A 164 5.56 -11.21 4.09
C GLY A 164 6.94 -11.81 4.33
N GLU A 165 7.63 -11.44 5.40
CA GLU A 165 8.93 -12.00 5.78
C GLU A 165 8.85 -13.48 6.09
N GLN A 166 7.90 -13.91 6.92
CA GLN A 166 7.68 -15.32 7.26
C GLN A 166 7.45 -16.20 6.02
N ARG A 167 6.91 -15.62 4.95
CA ARG A 167 6.62 -16.30 3.69
C ARG A 167 7.71 -16.10 2.62
N GLY A 168 8.80 -15.43 2.95
CA GLY A 168 9.90 -15.15 2.02
C GLY A 168 9.53 -14.23 0.86
N LEU A 169 8.56 -13.32 1.06
CA LEU A 169 8.18 -12.31 0.07
C LEU A 169 9.03 -11.06 0.15
N LEU A 170 9.53 -10.79 1.33
CA LEU A 170 10.36 -9.63 1.65
C LEU A 170 11.27 -9.96 2.85
N SER A 171 12.19 -9.05 3.17
CA SER A 171 13.02 -9.07 4.37
C SER A 171 12.83 -7.77 5.14
N ASP A 172 12.50 -7.84 6.43
CA ASP A 172 12.51 -6.68 7.32
C ASP A 172 13.95 -6.20 7.52
N ARG A 173 14.20 -4.93 7.20
CA ARG A 173 15.52 -4.30 7.31
C ARG A 173 15.68 -3.49 8.59
N GLY A 174 14.63 -3.40 9.40
CA GLY A 174 14.60 -2.55 10.58
C GLY A 174 15.73 -2.81 11.56
N ALA A 175 16.01 -4.07 11.91
CA ALA A 175 17.09 -4.43 12.82
C ALA A 175 18.47 -4.06 12.25
N GLU A 176 18.72 -4.39 10.99
CA GLU A 176 19.99 -4.10 10.31
C GLU A 176 20.24 -2.59 10.19
N LEU A 177 19.20 -1.80 9.94
CA LEU A 177 19.29 -0.35 9.88
C LEU A 177 19.29 0.32 11.27
N GLY A 178 19.34 -0.46 12.34
CA GLY A 178 19.42 0.04 13.72
C GLY A 178 18.09 0.63 14.23
N GLY A 179 16.98 0.10 13.75
CA GLY A 179 15.64 0.47 14.22
C GLY A 179 15.45 0.13 15.69
N ALA A 180 14.81 1.06 16.41
CA ALA A 180 14.40 0.87 17.79
C ALA A 180 13.16 -0.03 17.87
N GLU A 181 13.04 -0.77 18.96
CA GLU A 181 11.89 -1.62 19.20
C GLU A 181 10.66 -0.79 19.59
N ASP A 182 9.55 -1.01 18.90
CA ASP A 182 8.24 -0.45 19.22
C ASP A 182 7.27 -1.61 19.50
N ALA A 183 6.97 -1.82 20.77
CA ALA A 183 6.06 -2.85 21.26
C ALA A 183 4.68 -2.30 21.66
N ARG A 184 4.33 -1.06 21.27
CA ARG A 184 3.02 -0.48 21.61
C ARG A 184 1.89 -1.35 21.08
N PRO A 185 0.83 -1.59 21.89
CA PRO A 185 -0.34 -2.35 21.44
C PRO A 185 -1.01 -1.73 20.20
N LEU A 186 -1.50 -2.57 19.31
CA LEU A 186 -2.30 -2.18 18.17
C LEU A 186 -3.77 -2.41 18.49
N ARG A 187 -4.57 -1.33 18.52
CA ARG A 187 -5.99 -1.33 18.91
C ARG A 187 -6.83 -0.38 18.08
N PHE A 188 -6.21 0.23 17.06
CA PHE A 188 -6.85 1.36 16.36
C PHE A 188 -8.21 0.97 15.75
N MET A 189 -8.33 -0.21 15.15
CA MET A 189 -9.57 -0.61 14.52
C MET A 189 -10.67 -0.90 15.55
N THR A 190 -10.35 -1.63 16.64
CA THR A 190 -11.35 -1.93 17.67
C THR A 190 -11.74 -0.70 18.49
N GLU A 191 -10.81 0.20 18.79
CA GLU A 191 -11.08 1.46 19.50
C GLU A 191 -11.84 2.48 18.63
N HIS A 192 -11.81 2.34 17.31
CA HIS A 192 -12.51 3.20 16.35
C HIS A 192 -13.53 2.42 15.51
N ARG A 193 -14.23 1.48 16.15
CA ARG A 193 -15.19 0.56 15.51
C ARG A 193 -16.12 1.26 14.51
N GLY A 194 -16.67 2.42 14.88
CA GLY A 194 -17.59 3.19 14.05
C GLY A 194 -17.00 3.75 12.74
N SER A 195 -15.66 3.73 12.59
CA SER A 195 -14.97 4.18 11.39
C SER A 195 -14.78 3.07 10.35
N TYR A 196 -15.10 1.83 10.71
CA TYR A 196 -14.91 0.65 9.87
C TYR A 196 -16.25 -0.07 9.65
N PRO A 197 -16.90 0.09 8.48
CA PRO A 197 -18.22 -0.51 8.21
C PRO A 197 -18.27 -2.02 8.46
N ALA A 198 -17.18 -2.74 8.17
CA ALA A 198 -17.09 -4.17 8.41
C ALA A 198 -17.22 -4.56 9.89
N LEU A 199 -16.80 -3.68 10.80
CA LEU A 199 -16.84 -3.95 12.24
C LEU A 199 -18.23 -3.75 12.85
N ALA A 200 -19.25 -3.35 12.08
CA ALA A 200 -20.64 -3.44 12.49
C ALA A 200 -21.06 -4.90 12.75
N ASP A 201 -20.46 -5.87 12.03
CA ASP A 201 -20.58 -7.31 12.31
C ASP A 201 -19.79 -7.68 13.57
N ASP A 202 -20.46 -8.17 14.60
CA ASP A 202 -19.85 -8.55 15.88
C ASP A 202 -18.86 -9.72 15.76
N GLY A 203 -19.06 -10.61 14.79
CA GLY A 203 -18.13 -11.70 14.49
C GLY A 203 -16.80 -11.16 13.99
N VAL A 204 -16.86 -10.32 12.96
CA VAL A 204 -15.69 -9.64 12.37
C VAL A 204 -14.98 -8.75 13.41
N PHE A 205 -15.75 -8.02 14.23
CA PHE A 205 -15.18 -7.22 15.32
C PHE A 205 -14.37 -8.06 16.30
N ARG A 206 -14.91 -9.23 16.74
CA ARG A 206 -14.18 -10.16 17.62
C ARG A 206 -12.92 -10.73 16.96
N GLU A 207 -12.99 -11.05 15.65
CA GLU A 207 -11.84 -11.56 14.89
C GLU A 207 -10.72 -10.51 14.81
N ILE A 208 -11.05 -9.26 14.46
CA ILE A 208 -10.07 -8.16 14.45
C ILE A 208 -9.48 -7.96 15.83
N GLY A 209 -10.27 -7.95 16.90
CA GLY A 209 -9.75 -7.83 18.27
C GLY A 209 -8.82 -8.99 18.67
N ALA A 210 -9.07 -10.20 18.18
CA ALA A 210 -8.18 -11.33 18.39
C ALA A 210 -6.86 -11.16 17.61
N ILE A 211 -6.92 -10.61 16.41
CA ILE A 211 -5.73 -10.27 15.61
C ILE A 211 -4.88 -9.22 16.33
N GLU A 212 -5.48 -8.11 16.75
CA GLU A 212 -4.80 -7.04 17.47
C GLU A 212 -4.08 -7.57 18.73
N ARG A 213 -4.74 -8.41 19.50
CA ARG A 213 -4.09 -9.05 20.69
C ARG A 213 -2.92 -9.94 20.32
N ARG A 214 -2.96 -10.65 19.18
CA ARG A 214 -1.81 -11.46 18.72
C ARG A 214 -0.62 -10.58 18.35
N LEU A 215 -0.87 -9.40 17.79
CA LEU A 215 0.19 -8.47 17.39
C LEU A 215 0.91 -7.83 18.58
N ASP A 216 0.34 -7.84 19.78
CA ASP A 216 0.97 -7.30 21.00
C ASP A 216 2.31 -7.98 21.34
N GLY A 217 2.48 -9.25 21.01
CA GLY A 217 3.72 -9.98 21.26
C GLY A 217 4.81 -9.75 20.21
N HIS A 218 4.55 -8.93 19.19
CA HIS A 218 5.46 -8.73 18.07
C HIS A 218 5.93 -7.28 18.01
N ALA A 219 7.15 -7.04 18.48
CA ALA A 219 7.77 -5.72 18.38
C ALA A 219 8.14 -5.39 16.93
N ARG A 220 7.87 -4.16 16.53
CA ARG A 220 8.27 -3.59 15.24
C ARG A 220 9.62 -2.91 15.39
N ARG A 221 10.43 -2.93 14.36
CA ARG A 221 11.71 -2.20 14.32
C ARG A 221 11.53 -0.89 13.55
N VAL A 222 11.40 0.21 14.28
CA VAL A 222 11.20 1.55 13.72
C VAL A 222 12.52 2.30 13.72
N ILE A 223 12.95 2.78 12.55
CA ILE A 223 14.08 3.70 12.43
C ILE A 223 13.57 5.09 12.79
N PRO A 224 13.99 5.66 13.95
CA PRO A 224 13.49 6.95 14.40
C PRO A 224 13.77 8.07 13.38
N THR A 225 12.85 9.02 13.24
CA THR A 225 12.96 10.13 12.28
C THR A 225 14.34 10.81 12.33
N LYS A 226 14.89 11.04 13.52
CA LYS A 226 16.20 11.68 13.72
C LYS A 226 17.37 10.86 13.18
N ARG A 227 17.22 9.54 13.07
CA ARG A 227 18.26 8.62 12.61
C ARG A 227 18.19 8.29 11.14
N ILE A 228 17.12 8.67 10.45
CA ILE A 228 16.97 8.41 8.99
C ILE A 228 18.16 8.98 8.21
N PRO A 229 18.65 10.21 8.45
CA PRO A 229 19.82 10.74 7.73
C PRO A 229 21.09 9.89 7.87
N GLU A 230 21.27 9.18 9.02
CA GLU A 230 22.44 8.33 9.28
C GLU A 230 22.42 7.03 8.46
N VAL A 231 21.22 6.56 8.06
CA VAL A 231 21.04 5.25 7.41
C VAL A 231 20.48 5.35 6.00
N VAL A 232 20.13 6.54 5.54
CA VAL A 232 19.42 6.76 4.27
C VAL A 232 20.16 6.18 3.06
N ASP A 233 21.48 6.15 3.06
CA ASP A 233 22.30 5.58 1.99
C ASP A 233 22.22 4.05 1.93
N ARG A 234 21.82 3.40 3.02
CA ARG A 234 21.61 1.94 3.11
C ARG A 234 20.19 1.51 2.72
N VAL A 235 19.28 2.47 2.59
CA VAL A 235 17.93 2.25 2.03
C VAL A 235 18.06 2.17 0.52
N GLU A 236 17.69 1.04 -0.06
CA GLU A 236 17.83 0.80 -1.49
C GLU A 236 16.58 1.20 -2.27
N THR A 237 16.75 1.49 -3.56
CA THR A 237 15.63 1.73 -4.47
C THR A 237 14.68 0.53 -4.47
N GLY A 238 13.41 0.79 -4.20
CA GLY A 238 12.36 -0.23 -4.13
C GLY A 238 12.22 -0.92 -2.78
N ASP A 239 13.00 -0.54 -1.76
CA ASP A 239 12.63 -0.86 -0.39
C ASP A 239 11.24 -0.26 -0.11
N VAL A 240 10.35 -1.06 0.45
CA VAL A 240 9.04 -0.62 0.90
C VAL A 240 9.20 0.14 2.21
N LEU A 241 8.67 1.35 2.24
CA LEU A 241 8.67 2.24 3.39
C LEU A 241 7.28 2.27 4.03
N ALA A 242 7.22 2.21 5.37
CA ALA A 242 6.00 2.47 6.10
C ALA A 242 6.27 3.53 7.18
N PHE A 243 5.45 4.59 7.21
CA PHE A 243 5.67 5.74 8.08
C PHE A 243 5.00 5.52 9.42
N ALA A 244 5.82 5.17 10.43
CA ALA A 244 5.40 4.91 11.79
C ALA A 244 4.84 6.18 12.45
N THR A 245 3.87 6.02 13.35
CA THR A 245 3.16 7.14 13.96
C THR A 245 3.04 6.99 15.48
N GLU A 246 2.92 8.11 16.17
CA GLU A 246 2.58 8.16 17.61
C GLU A 246 1.07 8.07 17.88
N ILE A 247 0.22 7.92 16.86
CA ILE A 247 -1.23 7.77 17.05
C ILE A 247 -1.47 6.50 17.88
N PRO A 248 -2.17 6.60 19.02
CA PRO A 248 -2.45 5.44 19.86
C PRO A 248 -3.13 4.31 19.06
N GLY A 249 -2.68 3.08 19.29
CA GLY A 249 -3.26 1.90 18.65
C GLY A 249 -2.95 1.71 17.17
N LEU A 250 -2.26 2.66 16.51
CA LEU A 250 -1.91 2.59 15.08
C LEU A 250 -0.40 2.40 14.91
N ASP A 251 0.00 1.56 13.95
CA ASP A 251 1.40 1.33 13.59
C ASP A 251 1.93 2.38 12.61
N VAL A 252 1.26 2.53 11.46
CA VAL A 252 1.70 3.43 10.39
C VAL A 252 0.53 4.22 9.81
N THR A 253 0.81 5.37 9.23
CA THR A 253 -0.18 6.20 8.54
C THR A 253 -0.11 6.08 7.02
N HIS A 254 1.01 5.62 6.46
CA HIS A 254 1.25 5.63 5.03
C HIS A 254 2.28 4.58 4.62
N ALA A 255 2.20 4.11 3.37
CA ALA A 255 3.16 3.21 2.74
C ALA A 255 3.66 3.79 1.41
N ALA A 256 4.89 3.44 1.03
CA ALA A 256 5.57 3.99 -0.15
C ALA A 256 6.73 3.10 -0.59
N PHE A 257 7.41 3.50 -1.68
CA PHE A 257 8.74 2.99 -2.03
C PHE A 257 9.83 4.03 -1.79
N ALA A 258 11.01 3.56 -1.38
CA ALA A 258 12.21 4.33 -1.50
C ALA A 258 12.60 4.47 -2.99
N TYR A 259 12.90 5.69 -3.39
CA TYR A 259 13.32 6.02 -4.75
C TYR A 259 14.69 6.70 -4.73
N ARG A 260 15.57 6.34 -5.62
CA ARG A 260 16.85 7.05 -5.82
C ARG A 260 16.81 7.74 -7.16
N ASP A 261 16.93 9.07 -7.17
CA ASP A 261 16.98 9.84 -8.40
C ASP A 261 18.36 9.77 -9.10
N ALA A 262 18.46 10.41 -10.26
CA ALA A 262 19.68 10.42 -11.06
C ALA A 262 20.87 11.05 -10.34
N ASP A 263 20.63 11.99 -9.43
CA ASP A 263 21.65 12.66 -8.62
C ASP A 263 22.05 11.84 -7.37
N GLY A 264 21.45 10.66 -7.19
CA GLY A 264 21.71 9.77 -6.09
C GLY A 264 20.91 10.07 -4.82
N VAL A 265 20.03 11.07 -4.84
CA VAL A 265 19.21 11.49 -3.70
C VAL A 265 18.09 10.50 -3.43
N ARG A 266 17.88 10.16 -2.15
CA ARG A 266 16.75 9.30 -1.73
C ARG A 266 15.48 10.13 -1.59
N ARG A 267 14.45 9.73 -2.32
CA ARG A 267 13.10 10.32 -2.35
C ARG A 267 12.05 9.25 -2.04
N VAL A 268 10.79 9.63 -2.09
CA VAL A 268 9.65 8.75 -1.85
C VAL A 268 8.79 8.67 -3.11
N LEU A 269 8.50 7.46 -3.59
CA LEU A 269 7.52 7.19 -4.63
C LEU A 269 6.24 6.67 -3.95
N HIS A 270 5.13 7.37 -4.11
CA HIS A 270 3.89 7.08 -3.40
C HIS A 270 2.62 7.56 -4.11
N ALA A 271 1.47 7.12 -3.58
CA ALA A 271 0.16 7.72 -3.82
C ALA A 271 -0.20 8.54 -2.57
N PRO A 272 -0.17 9.90 -2.61
CA PRO A 272 -0.25 10.74 -1.43
C PRO A 272 -1.63 10.72 -0.77
N LEU A 273 -1.66 10.64 0.57
CA LEU A 273 -2.91 10.61 1.36
C LEU A 273 -3.76 11.88 1.23
N SER A 274 -3.15 13.00 0.88
CA SER A 274 -3.83 14.28 0.68
C SER A 274 -4.69 14.33 -0.60
N GLY A 275 -4.75 13.22 -1.34
CA GLY A 275 -5.32 13.19 -2.68
C GLY A 275 -4.29 13.64 -3.71
N GLY A 276 -4.65 13.56 -4.97
CA GLY A 276 -3.75 13.87 -6.08
C GLY A 276 -3.44 12.64 -6.91
N VAL A 277 -2.18 12.46 -7.25
CA VAL A 277 -1.74 11.41 -8.18
C VAL A 277 -0.51 10.69 -7.62
N VAL A 278 -0.22 9.51 -8.15
CA VAL A 278 1.07 8.83 -7.91
C VAL A 278 2.21 9.75 -8.33
N GLU A 279 3.16 9.97 -7.43
CA GLU A 279 4.27 10.89 -7.65
C GLU A 279 5.57 10.44 -6.97
N ILE A 280 6.67 11.04 -7.39
CA ILE A 280 7.95 11.02 -6.68
C ILE A 280 8.11 12.37 -6.00
N THR A 281 8.41 12.37 -4.69
CA THR A 281 8.50 13.60 -3.91
C THR A 281 9.66 14.49 -4.37
N ARG A 282 9.49 15.81 -4.27
CA ARG A 282 10.61 16.77 -4.43
C ARG A 282 11.52 16.76 -3.21
N ALA A 283 10.94 16.60 -2.03
CA ALA A 283 11.68 16.47 -0.78
C ALA A 283 12.48 15.16 -0.74
N THR A 284 13.61 15.18 -0.07
CA THR A 284 14.37 13.97 0.26
C THR A 284 13.60 13.10 1.23
N LEU A 285 13.93 11.80 1.33
CA LEU A 285 13.28 10.90 2.29
C LEU A 285 13.33 11.43 3.73
N PRO A 286 14.48 11.91 4.28
CA PRO A 286 14.49 12.46 5.62
C PRO A 286 13.58 13.70 5.78
N GLU A 287 13.61 14.63 4.83
CA GLU A 287 12.76 15.83 4.85
C GLU A 287 11.29 15.48 4.77
N TYR A 288 10.93 14.54 3.89
CA TYR A 288 9.55 14.08 3.74
C TYR A 288 9.00 13.51 5.06
N VAL A 289 9.77 12.61 5.70
CA VAL A 289 9.33 12.00 6.98
C VAL A 289 9.26 13.04 8.09
N ALA A 290 10.21 13.97 8.16
CA ALA A 290 10.20 15.05 9.16
C ALA A 290 9.00 15.99 9.01
N ALA A 291 8.45 16.14 7.80
CA ALA A 291 7.27 16.96 7.53
C ALA A 291 5.95 16.26 7.87
N ILE A 292 5.94 14.94 8.05
CA ILE A 292 4.73 14.21 8.42
C ILE A 292 4.41 14.45 9.90
N ARG A 293 3.31 15.14 10.16
CA ARG A 293 2.84 15.37 11.52
C ARG A 293 2.60 14.05 12.24
N ARG A 294 3.18 13.89 13.44
CA ARG A 294 3.08 12.68 14.28
C ARG A 294 3.85 11.46 13.74
N ALA A 295 4.72 11.61 12.74
CA ALA A 295 5.62 10.53 12.37
C ALA A 295 6.69 10.32 13.44
N THR A 296 6.91 9.06 13.83
CA THR A 296 7.97 8.67 14.77
C THR A 296 9.19 8.12 14.05
N GLY A 297 9.04 7.68 12.81
CA GLY A 297 10.10 7.11 11.99
C GLY A 297 9.56 6.29 10.82
N ILE A 298 10.36 5.34 10.36
CA ILE A 298 10.01 4.45 9.25
C ILE A 298 10.28 2.99 9.60
N LEU A 299 9.45 2.10 9.05
CA LEU A 299 9.79 0.69 8.85
C LEU A 299 10.30 0.53 7.42
N VAL A 300 11.24 -0.37 7.21
CA VAL A 300 11.85 -0.63 5.90
C VAL A 300 11.82 -2.14 5.63
N ALA A 301 11.23 -2.53 4.50
CA ALA A 301 11.18 -3.93 4.07
C ALA A 301 11.66 -4.05 2.62
N ARG A 302 12.57 -4.99 2.37
CA ARG A 302 13.13 -5.25 1.04
C ARG A 302 12.37 -6.36 0.35
N PRO A 303 11.69 -6.10 -0.79
CA PRO A 303 10.99 -7.13 -1.52
C PRO A 303 11.97 -8.12 -2.15
N LEU A 304 11.62 -9.41 -2.11
CA LEU A 304 12.43 -10.49 -2.61
C LEU A 304 11.82 -11.07 -3.90
N ARG A 305 12.69 -11.36 -4.87
CA ARG A 305 12.33 -12.17 -6.04
C ARG A 305 12.51 -13.64 -5.67
N ARG A 306 11.66 -14.51 -6.18
CA ARG A 306 11.70 -15.97 -5.96
C ARG A 306 12.39 -16.67 -7.08
#